data_00bf4f86f0182f4b96c7ea9f8a6d7e49
#
_entry.id   00bf4f86f0182f4b96c7ea9f8a6d7e49
#
_cell.length_a   1.000
_cell.length_b   1.000
_cell.length_c   1.000
_cell.angle_alpha   90.00
_cell.angle_beta   90.00
_cell.angle_gamma   90.00
#
_symmetry.space_group_name_H-M   'P 1'
#
loop_
_entity.id
_entity.type
_entity.pdbx_description
1 polymer ?
#
loop_
_entity_poly.entity_id
_entity_poly.type
_entity_poly.pdbx_seq_one_letter_code
_entity_poly.pdbx_strand_id
1 'polypeptide(L)'
;VDPKKKNFFAYQGATLFKPNLHELRDGLGLDSSDLSSLALPATVKKFKESQNFEGLFVTLSERGVYMDFRSEQVAIPAHIRQIADVSGAGDTVISIAACALAAGASPAQIAELANLGGGLVCESLGVVPIQADLLKREAAGLD
;
A
#
# COMPACT_ATOMS: atom_id res chain seq x y z
N VAL A 1 5.31 -6.85 -5.51
CA VAL A 1 5.41 -7.99 -4.56
C VAL A 1 4.56 -7.70 -3.35
N ASP A 2 3.74 -8.67 -2.93
CA ASP A 2 3.05 -8.72 -1.64
C ASP A 2 3.78 -9.76 -0.77
N PRO A 3 4.64 -9.33 0.16
CA PRO A 3 5.55 -10.25 0.85
C PRO A 3 4.81 -11.12 1.88
N LYS A 4 5.32 -12.32 2.08
CA LYS A 4 4.92 -13.17 3.20
C LYS A 4 6.09 -13.30 4.18
N LYS A 5 5.80 -13.42 5.47
CA LYS A 5 6.79 -13.43 6.56
C LYS A 5 7.99 -14.36 6.27
N LYS A 6 7.73 -15.54 5.75
CA LYS A 6 8.76 -16.57 5.49
C LYS A 6 9.82 -16.14 4.45
N ASN A 7 9.44 -15.28 3.49
CA ASN A 7 10.29 -14.90 2.36
C ASN A 7 10.48 -13.37 2.27
N PHE A 8 10.35 -12.66 3.38
CA PHE A 8 10.31 -11.19 3.40
C PHE A 8 11.51 -10.53 2.71
N PHE A 9 12.70 -11.12 2.83
CA PHE A 9 13.94 -10.61 2.22
C PHE A 9 14.31 -11.25 0.87
N ALA A 10 13.44 -12.09 0.30
CA ALA A 10 13.77 -12.85 -0.92
C ALA A 10 13.55 -12.08 -2.23
N TYR A 11 13.15 -10.81 -2.18
CA TYR A 11 12.63 -10.07 -3.33
C TYR A 11 13.49 -8.84 -3.72
N GLN A 12 14.80 -8.93 -3.53
CA GLN A 12 15.72 -7.83 -3.88
C GLN A 12 15.51 -7.35 -5.32
N GLY A 13 15.59 -6.03 -5.53
CA GLY A 13 15.41 -5.41 -6.84
C GLY A 13 13.96 -5.36 -7.35
N ALA A 14 12.97 -5.64 -6.51
CA ALA A 14 11.57 -5.54 -6.91
C ALA A 14 11.20 -4.09 -7.28
N THR A 15 10.40 -3.93 -8.33
CA THR A 15 9.88 -2.61 -8.75
C THR A 15 8.98 -2.01 -7.67
N LEU A 16 8.09 -2.80 -7.10
CA LEU A 16 7.22 -2.38 -6.01
C LEU A 16 7.08 -3.49 -4.96
N PHE A 17 7.43 -3.18 -3.73
CA PHE A 17 7.29 -4.07 -2.57
C PHE A 17 6.24 -3.49 -1.62
N LYS A 18 5.17 -4.26 -1.35
CA LYS A 18 4.01 -3.77 -0.57
C LYS A 18 3.78 -4.60 0.69
N PRO A 19 4.41 -4.31 1.81
CA PRO A 19 4.01 -4.85 3.10
C PRO A 19 2.86 -4.03 3.70
N ASN A 20 2.11 -4.62 4.62
CA ASN A 20 1.40 -3.84 5.61
C ASN A 20 2.32 -3.46 6.79
N LEU A 21 1.84 -2.59 7.68
CA LEU A 21 2.65 -2.10 8.80
C LEU A 21 3.11 -3.23 9.74
N HIS A 22 2.27 -4.23 9.96
CA HIS A 22 2.59 -5.38 10.79
C HIS A 22 3.67 -6.27 10.14
N GLU A 23 3.54 -6.55 8.86
CA GLU A 23 4.53 -7.29 8.07
C GLU A 23 5.88 -6.56 8.03
N LEU A 24 5.86 -5.23 7.88
CA LEU A 24 7.06 -4.41 7.88
C LEU A 24 7.75 -4.47 9.26
N ARG A 25 6.98 -4.29 10.33
CA ARG A 25 7.49 -4.38 11.70
C ARG A 25 8.12 -5.74 11.99
N ASP A 26 7.38 -6.80 11.73
CA ASP A 26 7.82 -8.16 12.00
C ASP A 26 9.01 -8.58 11.13
N GLY A 27 8.97 -8.21 9.85
CA GLY A 27 10.04 -8.52 8.90
C GLY A 27 11.37 -7.86 9.26
N LEU A 28 11.32 -6.63 9.76
CA LEU A 28 12.52 -5.87 10.14
C LEU A 28 12.89 -6.01 11.63
N GLY A 29 12.06 -6.68 12.45
CA GLY A 29 12.28 -6.80 13.89
C GLY A 29 12.23 -5.45 14.63
N LEU A 30 11.30 -4.57 14.22
CA LEU A 30 11.19 -3.20 14.71
C LEU A 30 10.22 -3.07 15.89
N ASP A 31 10.44 -2.04 16.70
CA ASP A 31 9.49 -1.59 17.71
C ASP A 31 8.43 -0.65 17.12
N SER A 32 7.34 -0.44 17.86
CA SER A 32 6.25 0.45 17.42
C SER A 32 6.70 1.91 17.26
N SER A 33 7.72 2.35 17.98
CA SER A 33 8.31 3.69 17.88
C SER A 33 8.99 3.94 16.53
N ASP A 34 9.60 2.91 15.93
CA ASP A 34 10.28 2.97 14.63
C ASP A 34 9.31 3.13 13.45
N LEU A 35 8.03 2.87 13.68
CA LEU A 35 6.94 2.96 12.72
C LEU A 35 5.92 4.05 13.07
N SER A 36 6.27 4.95 13.98
CA SER A 36 5.51 6.18 14.22
C SER A 36 5.43 7.02 12.93
N SER A 37 4.45 7.89 12.83
CA SER A 37 4.28 8.77 11.65
C SER A 37 5.54 9.59 11.35
N LEU A 38 6.32 9.92 12.39
CA LEU A 38 7.56 10.66 12.25
C LEU A 38 8.74 9.79 11.76
N ALA A 39 8.83 8.55 12.23
CA ALA A 39 9.96 7.66 11.95
C ALA A 39 9.76 6.83 10.67
N LEU A 40 8.51 6.57 10.28
CA LEU A 40 8.17 5.71 9.14
C LEU A 40 8.87 6.10 7.83
N PRO A 41 8.94 7.39 7.41
CA PRO A 41 9.62 7.77 6.17
C PRO A 41 11.09 7.36 6.13
N ALA A 42 11.81 7.57 7.23
CA ALA A 42 13.23 7.21 7.32
C ALA A 42 13.43 5.69 7.31
N THR A 43 12.57 4.96 8.02
CA THR A 43 12.58 3.48 8.06
C THR A 43 12.32 2.89 6.68
N VAL A 44 11.28 3.37 6.00
CA VAL A 44 10.91 2.95 4.64
C VAL A 44 12.05 3.22 3.65
N LYS A 45 12.60 4.42 3.66
CA LYS A 45 13.72 4.80 2.78
C LYS A 45 14.93 3.89 2.99
N LYS A 46 15.36 3.69 4.23
CA LYS A 46 16.50 2.83 4.57
C LYS A 46 16.29 1.40 4.10
N PHE A 47 15.10 0.84 4.32
CA PHE A 47 14.77 -0.51 3.90
C PHE A 47 14.71 -0.62 2.36
N LYS A 48 14.05 0.30 1.68
CA LYS A 48 13.99 0.37 0.22
C LYS A 48 15.40 0.35 -0.40
N GLU A 49 16.29 1.19 0.10
CA GLU A 49 17.67 1.28 -0.37
C GLU A 49 18.46 -0.01 -0.10
N SER A 50 18.31 -0.61 1.09
CA SER A 50 19.01 -1.85 1.46
C SER A 50 18.64 -3.06 0.60
N GLN A 51 17.44 -3.07 0.05
CA GLN A 51 16.90 -4.15 -0.79
C GLN A 51 16.92 -3.79 -2.29
N ASN A 52 17.38 -2.60 -2.64
CA ASN A 52 17.39 -2.09 -4.02
C ASN A 52 15.99 -2.12 -4.67
N PHE A 53 14.94 -1.80 -3.89
CA PHE A 53 13.59 -1.63 -4.44
C PHE A 53 13.47 -0.28 -5.16
N GLU A 54 12.74 -0.22 -6.28
CA GLU A 54 12.36 1.07 -6.87
C GLU A 54 11.30 1.77 -6.02
N GLY A 55 10.40 1.01 -5.42
CA GLY A 55 9.34 1.51 -4.56
C GLY A 55 9.01 0.60 -3.38
N LEU A 56 8.65 1.23 -2.26
CA LEU A 56 8.06 0.61 -1.09
C LEU A 56 6.69 1.25 -0.82
N PHE A 57 5.65 0.41 -0.75
CA PHE A 57 4.27 0.84 -0.55
C PHE A 57 3.70 0.20 0.72
N VAL A 58 3.56 0.96 1.79
CA VAL A 58 3.11 0.45 3.09
C VAL A 58 1.65 0.77 3.31
N THR A 59 0.82 -0.25 3.54
CA THR A 59 -0.57 -0.06 3.97
C THR A 59 -0.61 0.10 5.50
N LEU A 60 -1.34 1.12 5.97
CA LEU A 60 -1.36 1.59 7.35
C LEU A 60 -2.73 1.42 8.02
N SER A 61 -3.58 0.55 7.46
CA SER A 61 -4.97 0.32 7.91
C SER A 61 -5.78 1.63 7.93
N GLU A 62 -6.35 2.00 9.06
CA GLU A 62 -7.17 3.21 9.25
C GLU A 62 -6.39 4.53 9.03
N ARG A 63 -5.07 4.47 8.95
CA ARG A 63 -4.23 5.64 8.64
C ARG A 63 -3.98 5.83 7.15
N GLY A 64 -4.46 4.92 6.29
CA GLY A 64 -4.28 4.98 4.85
C GLY A 64 -3.02 4.28 4.35
N VAL A 65 -2.25 4.95 3.52
CA VAL A 65 -1.07 4.37 2.87
C VAL A 65 0.11 5.33 2.84
N TYR A 66 1.31 4.78 2.82
CA TYR A 66 2.56 5.51 2.59
C TYR A 66 3.35 4.85 1.47
N MET A 67 3.81 5.64 0.52
CA MET A 67 4.61 5.16 -0.62
C MET A 67 5.88 5.99 -0.76
N ASP A 68 7.00 5.32 -0.92
CA ASP A 68 8.27 5.89 -1.36
C ASP A 68 8.67 5.20 -2.67
N PHE A 69 8.49 5.88 -3.80
CA PHE A 69 8.76 5.33 -5.12
C PHE A 69 9.75 6.21 -5.87
N ARG A 70 10.90 5.63 -6.22
CA ARG A 70 12.04 6.37 -6.79
C ARG A 70 12.46 7.53 -5.88
N SER A 71 12.18 8.77 -6.26
CA SER A 71 12.50 9.98 -5.49
C SER A 71 11.27 10.67 -4.88
N GLU A 72 10.07 10.10 -5.06
CA GLU A 72 8.81 10.68 -4.59
C GLU A 72 8.29 9.96 -3.36
N GLN A 73 7.82 10.72 -2.39
CA GLN A 73 7.17 10.21 -1.18
C GLN A 73 5.76 10.75 -1.10
N VAL A 74 4.80 9.84 -0.88
CA VAL A 74 3.38 10.15 -0.84
C VAL A 74 2.76 9.50 0.39
N ALA A 75 1.96 10.26 1.13
CA ALA A 75 1.13 9.76 2.22
C ALA A 75 -0.32 10.13 1.91
N ILE A 76 -1.18 9.14 1.79
CA ILE A 76 -2.62 9.31 1.53
C ILE A 76 -3.38 8.80 2.74
N PRO A 77 -4.21 9.63 3.40
CA PRO A 77 -5.03 9.19 4.51
C PRO A 77 -6.10 8.19 4.04
N ALA A 78 -6.56 7.34 4.94
CA ALA A 78 -7.66 6.43 4.62
C ALA A 78 -8.93 7.22 4.29
N HIS A 79 -9.68 6.76 3.30
CA HIS A 79 -11.03 7.28 3.06
C HIS A 79 -11.96 6.85 4.20
N ILE A 80 -12.75 7.79 4.73
CA ILE A 80 -13.72 7.50 5.78
C ILE A 80 -14.84 6.66 5.19
N ARG A 81 -14.95 5.39 5.60
CA ARG A 81 -15.91 4.41 5.10
C ARG A 81 -16.45 3.53 6.21
N GLN A 82 -17.60 2.91 5.97
CA GLN A 82 -18.14 1.90 6.87
C GLN A 82 -17.49 0.55 6.57
N ILE A 83 -16.57 0.14 7.42
CA ILE A 83 -15.83 -1.10 7.25
C ILE A 83 -16.66 -2.28 7.76
N ALA A 84 -16.98 -3.21 6.86
CA ALA A 84 -17.66 -4.46 7.17
C ALA A 84 -16.66 -5.62 7.37
N ASP A 85 -15.64 -5.70 6.51
CA ASP A 85 -14.59 -6.73 6.56
C ASP A 85 -13.33 -6.22 5.86
N VAL A 86 -12.16 -6.57 6.36
CA VAL A 86 -10.87 -6.19 5.77
C VAL A 86 -10.23 -7.29 4.92
N SER A 87 -10.90 -8.43 4.78
CA SER A 87 -10.41 -9.58 4.03
C SER A 87 -10.22 -9.24 2.54
N GLY A 88 -9.06 -9.53 1.99
CA GLY A 88 -8.73 -9.28 0.58
C GLY A 88 -8.36 -7.83 0.24
N ALA A 89 -8.41 -6.89 1.19
CA ALA A 89 -8.02 -5.50 0.95
C ALA A 89 -6.56 -5.38 0.45
N GLY A 90 -5.63 -6.11 1.05
CA GLY A 90 -4.22 -6.13 0.65
C GLY A 90 -4.01 -6.62 -0.78
N ASP A 91 -4.72 -7.67 -1.20
CA ASP A 91 -4.67 -8.21 -2.56
C ASP A 91 -5.26 -7.22 -3.57
N THR A 92 -6.33 -6.53 -3.21
CA THR A 92 -6.92 -5.46 -4.03
C THR A 92 -5.95 -4.29 -4.19
N VAL A 93 -5.36 -3.82 -3.10
CA VAL A 93 -4.36 -2.72 -3.11
C VAL A 93 -3.19 -3.05 -4.04
N ILE A 94 -2.57 -4.23 -3.92
CA ILE A 94 -1.43 -4.58 -4.77
C ILE A 94 -1.83 -4.76 -6.22
N SER A 95 -3.02 -5.29 -6.50
CA SER A 95 -3.51 -5.49 -7.86
C SER A 95 -3.73 -4.15 -8.57
N ILE A 96 -4.40 -3.20 -7.90
CA ILE A 96 -4.60 -1.85 -8.46
C ILE A 96 -3.27 -1.12 -8.62
N ALA A 97 -2.40 -1.17 -7.62
CA ALA A 97 -1.08 -0.55 -7.69
C ALA A 97 -0.25 -1.10 -8.87
N ALA A 98 -0.28 -2.41 -9.11
CA ALA A 98 0.42 -3.03 -10.23
C ALA A 98 -0.15 -2.58 -11.60
N CYS A 99 -1.48 -2.54 -11.73
CA CYS A 99 -2.14 -2.06 -12.95
C CYS A 99 -1.84 -0.57 -13.22
N ALA A 100 -1.95 0.27 -12.20
CA ALA A 100 -1.68 1.71 -12.32
C ALA A 100 -0.20 1.98 -12.67
N LEU A 101 0.72 1.24 -12.03
CA LEU A 101 2.15 1.30 -12.33
C LEU A 101 2.43 0.92 -13.80
N ALA A 102 1.84 -0.19 -14.27
CA ALA A 102 1.99 -0.66 -15.64
C ALA A 102 1.40 0.33 -16.66
N ALA A 103 0.37 1.08 -16.27
CA ALA A 103 -0.23 2.14 -17.08
C ALA A 103 0.57 3.46 -17.06
N GLY A 104 1.66 3.54 -16.31
CA GLY A 104 2.50 4.74 -16.22
C GLY A 104 1.95 5.83 -15.31
N ALA A 105 1.07 5.50 -14.39
CA ALA A 105 0.55 6.45 -13.41
C ALA A 105 1.66 7.00 -12.49
N SER A 106 1.50 8.22 -12.00
CA SER A 106 2.41 8.81 -11.03
C SER A 106 2.31 8.10 -9.67
N PRO A 107 3.34 8.21 -8.80
CA PRO A 107 3.29 7.62 -7.46
C PRO A 107 2.07 8.07 -6.65
N ALA A 108 1.68 9.33 -6.74
CA ALA A 108 0.49 9.85 -6.09
C ALA A 108 -0.79 9.18 -6.61
N GLN A 109 -0.94 9.04 -7.93
CA GLN A 109 -2.09 8.37 -8.55
C GLN A 109 -2.14 6.88 -8.16
N ILE A 110 -0.99 6.19 -8.15
CA ILE A 110 -0.91 4.79 -7.73
C ILE A 110 -1.38 4.64 -6.29
N ALA A 111 -0.85 5.48 -5.39
CA ALA A 111 -1.19 5.44 -3.97
C ALA A 111 -2.67 5.74 -3.73
N GLU A 112 -3.21 6.77 -4.40
CA GLU A 112 -4.62 7.19 -4.28
C GLU A 112 -5.58 6.09 -4.76
N LEU A 113 -5.39 5.60 -5.98
CA LEU A 113 -6.27 4.57 -6.55
C LEU A 113 -6.23 3.26 -5.76
N ALA A 114 -5.04 2.84 -5.31
CA ALA A 114 -4.88 1.63 -4.54
C ALA A 114 -5.51 1.75 -3.13
N ASN A 115 -5.33 2.90 -2.47
CA ASN A 115 -5.95 3.21 -1.18
C ASN A 115 -7.48 3.24 -1.27
N LEU A 116 -8.00 3.92 -2.30
CA LEU A 116 -9.44 3.99 -2.59
C LEU A 116 -10.02 2.58 -2.80
N GLY A 117 -9.41 1.79 -3.68
CA GLY A 117 -9.91 0.45 -3.99
C GLY A 117 -9.84 -0.51 -2.81
N GLY A 118 -8.78 -0.43 -2.00
CA GLY A 118 -8.68 -1.16 -0.74
C GLY A 118 -9.81 -0.81 0.24
N GLY A 119 -10.15 0.48 0.34
CA GLY A 119 -11.28 0.95 1.15
C GLY A 119 -12.64 0.45 0.63
N LEU A 120 -12.85 0.51 -0.69
CA LEU A 120 -14.11 0.08 -1.33
C LEU A 120 -14.45 -1.39 -1.07
N VAL A 121 -13.48 -2.30 -1.17
CA VAL A 121 -13.74 -3.72 -0.92
C VAL A 121 -14.01 -4.01 0.55
N CYS A 122 -13.49 -3.20 1.47
CA CYS A 122 -13.75 -3.32 2.89
C CYS A 122 -15.20 -3.00 3.30
N GLU A 123 -16.00 -2.37 2.45
CA GLU A 123 -17.44 -2.12 2.70
C GLU A 123 -18.30 -3.37 2.53
N SER A 124 -17.74 -4.45 1.97
CA SER A 124 -18.46 -5.71 1.75
C SER A 124 -17.96 -6.79 2.72
N LEU A 125 -18.86 -7.74 3.04
CA LEU A 125 -18.48 -8.91 3.84
C LEU A 125 -17.72 -9.93 2.97
N GLY A 126 -16.65 -10.48 3.51
CA GLY A 126 -15.81 -11.49 2.86
C GLY A 126 -14.91 -10.91 1.77
N VAL A 127 -14.25 -11.80 1.03
CA VAL A 127 -13.37 -11.43 -0.07
C VAL A 127 -14.20 -11.19 -1.33
N VAL A 128 -14.24 -9.94 -1.78
CA VAL A 128 -14.97 -9.53 -2.99
C VAL A 128 -14.04 -8.92 -4.02
N PRO A 129 -14.26 -9.15 -5.32
CA PRO A 129 -13.49 -8.47 -6.36
C PRO A 129 -13.88 -6.99 -6.44
N ILE A 130 -12.88 -6.12 -6.63
CA ILE A 130 -13.15 -4.70 -6.92
C ILE A 130 -13.88 -4.55 -8.27
N GLN A 131 -14.92 -3.75 -8.29
CA GLN A 131 -15.65 -3.41 -9.50
C GLN A 131 -15.03 -2.18 -10.17
N ALA A 132 -14.53 -2.33 -11.40
CA ALA A 132 -13.83 -1.27 -12.11
C ALA A 132 -14.68 0.00 -12.29
N ASP A 133 -15.98 -0.14 -12.56
CA ASP A 133 -16.87 1.01 -12.74
C ASP A 133 -17.17 1.74 -11.43
N LEU A 134 -17.20 1.03 -10.32
CA LEU A 134 -17.30 1.64 -8.99
C LEU A 134 -16.01 2.42 -8.69
N LEU A 135 -14.85 1.80 -8.87
CA LEU A 135 -13.57 2.46 -8.64
C LEU A 135 -13.43 3.72 -9.48
N LYS A 136 -13.80 3.68 -10.78
CA LYS A 136 -13.75 4.85 -11.67
C LYS A 136 -14.66 6.00 -11.21
N ARG A 137 -15.90 5.69 -10.79
CA ARG A 137 -16.83 6.71 -10.29
C ARG A 137 -16.34 7.38 -9.03
N GLU A 138 -15.86 6.59 -8.09
CA GLU A 138 -15.34 7.10 -6.81
C GLU A 138 -14.05 7.91 -7.02
N ALA A 139 -13.16 7.45 -7.91
CA ALA A 139 -11.93 8.18 -8.24
C ALA A 139 -12.22 9.54 -8.91
N ALA A 140 -13.25 9.63 -9.76
CA ALA A 140 -13.66 10.90 -10.38
C ALA A 140 -14.26 11.92 -9.40
N GLY A 141 -14.61 11.50 -8.19
CA GLY A 141 -15.11 12.36 -7.11
C GLY A 141 -14.00 12.88 -6.16
N LEU A 142 -12.74 12.52 -6.41
CA LEU A 142 -11.59 12.95 -5.60
C LEU A 142 -10.90 14.23 -6.14
N ASP A 143 -11.31 14.72 -7.32
CA ASP A 143 -10.80 15.94 -7.99
C ASP A 143 -11.33 17.24 -7.36
#